data_529366c49120c678f68bbd1dc68d7c98
#
_entry.id   529366c49120c678f68bbd1dc68d7c98
#
_cell.length_a   1.000
_cell.length_b   1.000
_cell.length_c   1.000
_cell.angle_alpha   90.00
_cell.angle_beta   90.00
_cell.angle_gamma   90.00
#
_symmetry.space_group_name_H-M   'P 1'
#
loop_
_entity.id
_entity.type
_entity.pdbx_description
1 polymer ?
#
loop_
_entity_poly.entity_id
_entity_poly.type
_entity_poly.pdbx_seq_one_letter_code
_entity_poly.pdbx_strand_id
1 'polypeptide(L)'
;LEISMPADREFDIIVYGATGYTGRLVAEYLVGRPDAPRWAMAGRSQAKLEEVRDLIGAPANTPLVVADASDPASLDAMAKRTKVVLTTVGPYQLYGNELVAACVANGTDYTDLCGEPAWMRHKIDEHYAAAKASGARIVFSAGFDSIPFDLGVSFLQTEAVKKHGSPAPRVKGRVRKMQGGASGGTIASLTETMKAAAKNPSIIGLLKSSFALTPGFEGPSQPSGLIPEYDSDAGAWAAPFVMAPINTKNVHRTNFLLGHPWGQDFVYDEMMLTTIGDVGKAMAEGIAKMNPFGDSKLKPGEGPTPEERENGFYDILFIGQYPDGREIRASVKGDRDPGYGSTSKMIAETAIALCENGGPGGVTTPGAALGDKLIARLQAHAGLTFAVEE
;
A
#
# COMPACT_ATOMS: atom_id res chain seq x y z
N LEU A 1 -14.56 23.20 16.85
CA LEU A 1 -15.49 22.63 15.87
C LEU A 1 -15.61 21.14 16.21
N GLU A 2 -16.72 20.73 16.80
CA GLU A 2 -17.07 19.32 16.95
C GLU A 2 -17.23 18.76 15.52
N ILE A 3 -16.33 17.84 15.16
CA ILE A 3 -16.50 17.05 13.94
C ILE A 3 -17.67 16.12 14.24
N SER A 4 -18.84 16.42 13.67
CA SER A 4 -19.99 15.55 13.72
C SER A 4 -19.58 14.18 13.17
N MET A 5 -19.52 13.18 14.03
CA MET A 5 -19.41 11.79 13.58
C MET A 5 -20.60 11.53 12.63
N PRO A 6 -20.36 10.95 11.43
CA PRO A 6 -21.46 10.60 10.55
C PRO A 6 -22.48 9.75 11.29
N ALA A 7 -23.75 9.99 11.04
CA ALA A 7 -24.87 9.21 11.55
C ALA A 7 -24.60 7.71 11.38
N ASP A 8 -25.20 6.90 12.25
CA ASP A 8 -25.01 5.45 12.36
C ASP A 8 -25.08 4.77 10.97
N ARG A 9 -23.90 4.52 10.35
CA ARG A 9 -23.79 3.89 9.04
C ARG A 9 -24.18 2.41 9.17
N GLU A 10 -24.83 1.87 8.14
CA GLU A 10 -25.26 0.46 8.11
C GLU A 10 -24.09 -0.51 8.30
N PHE A 11 -22.95 -0.19 7.66
CA PHE A 11 -21.73 -0.96 7.74
C PHE A 11 -20.56 -0.13 8.27
N ASP A 12 -19.63 -0.80 8.88
CA ASP A 12 -18.33 -0.21 9.23
C ASP A 12 -17.39 -0.30 8.00
N ILE A 13 -17.41 -1.44 7.29
CA ILE A 13 -16.59 -1.67 6.09
C ILE A 13 -17.42 -2.26 4.96
N ILE A 14 -17.24 -1.75 3.74
CA ILE A 14 -17.66 -2.44 2.52
C ILE A 14 -16.42 -2.85 1.72
N VAL A 15 -16.30 -4.16 1.41
CA VAL A 15 -15.25 -4.73 0.56
C VAL A 15 -15.73 -4.67 -0.89
N TYR A 16 -15.31 -3.63 -1.63
CA TYR A 16 -15.65 -3.47 -3.04
C TYR A 16 -14.65 -4.18 -3.94
N GLY A 17 -15.17 -5.04 -4.83
CA GLY A 17 -14.37 -5.97 -5.62
C GLY A 17 -14.21 -7.35 -4.98
N ALA A 18 -15.13 -7.71 -4.07
CA ALA A 18 -15.12 -8.98 -3.33
C ALA A 18 -15.16 -10.23 -4.24
N THR A 19 -15.57 -10.09 -5.50
CA THR A 19 -15.57 -11.18 -6.48
C THR A 19 -14.26 -11.36 -7.24
N GLY A 20 -13.30 -10.42 -7.07
CA GLY A 20 -11.94 -10.51 -7.62
C GLY A 20 -11.03 -11.36 -6.75
N TYR A 21 -9.84 -11.69 -7.26
CA TYR A 21 -8.89 -12.54 -6.56
C TYR A 21 -8.54 -11.98 -5.16
N THR A 22 -8.04 -10.75 -5.08
CA THR A 22 -7.63 -10.13 -3.82
C THR A 22 -8.83 -9.80 -2.92
N GLY A 23 -9.94 -9.29 -3.50
CA GLY A 23 -11.14 -8.95 -2.72
C GLY A 23 -11.76 -10.16 -2.05
N ARG A 24 -11.71 -11.33 -2.70
CA ARG A 24 -12.12 -12.61 -2.10
C ARG A 24 -11.26 -12.96 -0.89
N LEU A 25 -9.93 -12.81 -0.97
CA LEU A 25 -9.03 -13.07 0.15
C LEU A 25 -9.24 -12.11 1.32
N VAL A 26 -9.56 -10.84 1.03
CA VAL A 26 -9.96 -9.87 2.06
C VAL A 26 -11.26 -10.31 2.76
N ALA A 27 -12.27 -10.71 1.98
CA ALA A 27 -13.53 -11.20 2.53
C ALA A 27 -13.34 -12.48 3.36
N GLU A 28 -12.54 -13.44 2.86
CA GLU A 28 -12.17 -14.66 3.58
C GLU A 28 -11.46 -14.36 4.91
N TYR A 29 -10.54 -13.38 4.91
CA TYR A 29 -9.88 -12.93 6.13
C TYR A 29 -10.88 -12.36 7.15
N LEU A 30 -11.82 -11.52 6.73
CA LEU A 30 -12.84 -10.96 7.61
C LEU A 30 -13.81 -12.01 8.16
N VAL A 31 -14.16 -13.05 7.38
CA VAL A 31 -14.94 -14.20 7.86
C VAL A 31 -14.21 -14.91 9.01
N GLY A 32 -12.90 -15.07 8.89
CA GLY A 32 -12.06 -15.72 9.91
C GLY A 32 -11.81 -14.88 11.18
N ARG A 33 -12.28 -13.62 11.22
CA ARG A 33 -12.07 -12.71 12.35
C ARG A 33 -13.28 -12.67 13.28
N PRO A 34 -13.18 -13.19 14.53
CA PRO A 34 -14.30 -13.15 15.50
C PRO A 34 -14.72 -11.73 15.91
N ASP A 35 -13.78 -10.80 15.84
CA ASP A 35 -13.92 -9.38 16.18
C ASP A 35 -14.06 -8.48 14.95
N ALA A 36 -14.38 -9.06 13.77
CA ALA A 36 -14.60 -8.27 12.57
C ALA A 36 -15.74 -7.26 12.79
N PRO A 37 -15.57 -6.00 12.35
CA PRO A 37 -16.66 -5.01 12.41
C PRO A 37 -17.81 -5.43 11.48
N ARG A 38 -18.92 -4.68 11.51
CA ARG A 38 -20.04 -4.92 10.58
C ARG A 38 -19.57 -4.66 9.14
N TRP A 39 -19.55 -5.69 8.31
CA TRP A 39 -19.04 -5.55 6.94
C TRP A 39 -19.96 -6.17 5.90
N ALA A 40 -19.78 -5.76 4.64
CA ALA A 40 -20.51 -6.27 3.49
C ALA A 40 -19.56 -6.55 2.32
N MET A 41 -19.94 -7.49 1.47
CA MET A 41 -19.29 -7.75 0.18
C MET A 41 -19.94 -6.90 -0.90
N ALA A 42 -19.14 -6.25 -1.76
CA ALA A 42 -19.66 -5.46 -2.87
C ALA A 42 -19.01 -5.80 -4.21
N GLY A 43 -19.79 -5.66 -5.29
CA GLY A 43 -19.37 -5.93 -6.66
C GLY A 43 -20.49 -5.76 -7.66
N ARG A 44 -20.22 -5.97 -8.96
CA ARG A 44 -21.17 -5.69 -10.05
C ARG A 44 -22.31 -6.71 -10.19
N SER A 45 -22.12 -7.92 -9.68
CA SER A 45 -23.04 -9.05 -9.93
C SER A 45 -23.46 -9.69 -8.63
N GLN A 46 -24.76 -9.61 -8.31
CA GLN A 46 -25.35 -10.24 -7.15
C GLN A 46 -25.05 -11.75 -7.14
N ALA A 47 -25.25 -12.44 -8.26
CA ALA A 47 -25.02 -13.88 -8.36
C ALA A 47 -23.57 -14.29 -8.08
N LYS A 48 -22.58 -13.49 -8.58
CA LYS A 48 -21.16 -13.74 -8.29
C LYS A 48 -20.81 -13.44 -6.83
N LEU A 49 -21.44 -12.46 -6.21
CA LEU A 49 -21.25 -12.19 -4.79
C LEU A 49 -21.77 -13.35 -3.93
N GLU A 50 -22.92 -13.91 -4.28
CA GLU A 50 -23.49 -15.11 -3.62
C GLU A 50 -22.56 -16.32 -3.79
N GLU A 51 -22.08 -16.58 -5.00
CA GLU A 51 -21.12 -17.64 -5.29
C GLU A 51 -19.85 -17.52 -4.43
N VAL A 52 -19.26 -16.31 -4.37
CA VAL A 52 -18.04 -16.08 -3.57
C VAL A 52 -18.33 -16.15 -2.09
N ARG A 53 -19.45 -15.62 -1.60
CA ARG A 53 -19.87 -15.74 -0.20
C ARG A 53 -19.90 -17.22 0.23
N ASP A 54 -20.54 -18.05 -0.58
CA ASP A 54 -20.67 -19.48 -0.28
C ASP A 54 -19.30 -20.19 -0.39
N LEU A 55 -18.47 -19.82 -1.38
CA LEU A 55 -17.12 -20.37 -1.57
C LEU A 55 -16.19 -20.14 -0.39
N ILE A 56 -16.24 -18.93 0.22
CA ILE A 56 -15.40 -18.59 1.38
C ILE A 56 -15.98 -19.01 2.72
N GLY A 57 -17.13 -19.70 2.72
CA GLY A 57 -17.81 -20.13 3.94
C GLY A 57 -18.38 -18.98 4.78
N ALA A 58 -18.66 -17.83 4.16
CA ALA A 58 -19.28 -16.73 4.87
C ALA A 58 -20.73 -17.06 5.23
N PRO A 59 -21.25 -16.55 6.38
CA PRO A 59 -22.66 -16.77 6.77
C PRO A 59 -23.62 -16.36 5.63
N ALA A 60 -24.70 -17.13 5.44
CA ALA A 60 -25.70 -16.86 4.39
C ALA A 60 -26.33 -15.46 4.47
N ASN A 61 -26.35 -14.87 5.67
CA ASN A 61 -26.84 -13.52 5.91
C ASN A 61 -25.74 -12.43 5.78
N THR A 62 -24.54 -12.77 5.32
CA THR A 62 -23.52 -11.76 5.01
C THR A 62 -24.07 -10.80 3.94
N PRO A 63 -24.11 -9.49 4.25
CA PRO A 63 -24.72 -8.51 3.36
C PRO A 63 -23.98 -8.40 2.02
N LEU A 64 -24.74 -8.28 0.93
CA LEU A 64 -24.24 -8.12 -0.42
C LEU A 64 -24.73 -6.78 -0.99
N VAL A 65 -23.83 -6.01 -1.58
CA VAL A 65 -24.10 -4.68 -2.15
C VAL A 65 -23.73 -4.67 -3.62
N VAL A 66 -24.70 -4.40 -4.49
CA VAL A 66 -24.43 -4.26 -5.92
C VAL A 66 -24.00 -2.84 -6.23
N ALA A 67 -22.80 -2.70 -6.80
CA ALA A 67 -22.27 -1.41 -7.27
C ALA A 67 -21.35 -1.64 -8.48
N ASP A 68 -21.39 -0.72 -9.44
CA ASP A 68 -20.60 -0.77 -10.68
C ASP A 68 -19.72 0.48 -10.81
N ALA A 69 -18.43 0.30 -11.13
CA ALA A 69 -17.48 1.41 -11.34
C ALA A 69 -17.89 2.35 -12.49
N SER A 70 -18.74 1.90 -13.40
CA SER A 70 -19.31 2.71 -14.50
C SER A 70 -20.61 3.41 -14.15
N ASP A 71 -21.15 3.16 -12.96
CA ASP A 71 -22.39 3.80 -12.46
C ASP A 71 -22.10 4.64 -11.20
N PRO A 72 -21.86 5.96 -11.34
CA PRO A 72 -21.57 6.85 -10.22
C PRO A 72 -22.70 6.87 -9.16
N ALA A 73 -23.96 6.67 -9.55
CA ALA A 73 -25.07 6.66 -8.61
C ALA A 73 -25.02 5.45 -7.68
N SER A 74 -24.64 4.27 -8.21
CA SER A 74 -24.46 3.05 -7.40
C SER A 74 -23.29 3.18 -6.43
N LEU A 75 -22.20 3.83 -6.85
CA LEU A 75 -21.05 4.10 -5.99
C LEU A 75 -21.36 5.09 -4.88
N ASP A 76 -22.10 6.16 -5.20
CA ASP A 76 -22.56 7.13 -4.21
C ASP A 76 -23.49 6.49 -3.17
N ALA A 77 -24.45 5.68 -3.64
CA ALA A 77 -25.34 4.92 -2.76
C ALA A 77 -24.58 3.95 -1.85
N MET A 78 -23.55 3.28 -2.36
CA MET A 78 -22.69 2.39 -1.59
C MET A 78 -21.88 3.17 -0.54
N ALA A 79 -21.23 4.27 -0.93
CA ALA A 79 -20.41 5.08 -0.04
C ALA A 79 -21.20 5.66 1.13
N LYS A 80 -22.47 6.03 0.93
CA LYS A 80 -23.38 6.51 2.00
C LYS A 80 -23.67 5.49 3.08
N ARG A 81 -23.54 4.19 2.81
CA ARG A 81 -23.93 3.10 3.71
C ARG A 81 -22.81 2.64 4.64
N THR A 82 -21.57 3.08 4.44
CA THR A 82 -20.40 2.55 5.17
C THR A 82 -19.51 3.65 5.73
N LYS A 83 -18.76 3.34 6.79
CA LYS A 83 -17.71 4.24 7.31
C LYS A 83 -16.47 4.19 6.41
N VAL A 84 -16.10 3.00 5.92
CA VAL A 84 -14.92 2.77 5.08
C VAL A 84 -15.29 1.95 3.86
N VAL A 85 -14.89 2.41 2.67
CA VAL A 85 -14.83 1.58 1.47
C VAL A 85 -13.41 1.06 1.31
N LEU A 86 -13.26 -0.26 1.42
CA LEU A 86 -12.05 -0.99 1.06
C LEU A 86 -12.21 -1.50 -0.36
N THR A 87 -11.36 -1.07 -1.29
CA THR A 87 -11.48 -1.48 -2.69
C THR A 87 -10.24 -2.21 -3.22
N THR A 88 -10.51 -3.25 -3.99
CA THR A 88 -9.50 -4.01 -4.75
C THR A 88 -9.77 -3.95 -6.26
N VAL A 89 -10.62 -3.00 -6.69
CA VAL A 89 -11.02 -2.84 -8.09
C VAL A 89 -10.00 -1.97 -8.82
N GLY A 90 -9.06 -2.60 -9.51
CA GLY A 90 -8.06 -1.96 -10.37
C GLY A 90 -8.17 -2.44 -11.83
N PRO A 91 -7.45 -1.80 -12.78
CA PRO A 91 -6.59 -0.61 -12.65
C PRO A 91 -7.34 0.63 -12.14
N TYR A 92 -6.75 1.34 -11.18
CA TYR A 92 -7.42 2.47 -10.51
C TYR A 92 -7.62 3.67 -11.44
N GLN A 93 -6.69 3.90 -12.36
CA GLN A 93 -6.84 4.94 -13.38
C GLN A 93 -8.05 4.73 -14.31
N LEU A 94 -8.59 3.50 -14.38
CA LEU A 94 -9.77 3.18 -15.17
C LEU A 94 -11.05 3.16 -14.32
N TYR A 95 -10.98 2.68 -13.08
CA TYR A 95 -12.15 2.33 -12.28
C TYR A 95 -12.23 3.05 -10.92
N GLY A 96 -11.20 3.79 -10.51
CA GLY A 96 -11.11 4.40 -9.18
C GLY A 96 -11.68 5.82 -9.09
N ASN A 97 -11.83 6.54 -10.22
CA ASN A 97 -12.15 7.96 -10.21
C ASN A 97 -13.47 8.28 -9.50
N GLU A 98 -14.55 7.65 -9.94
CA GLU A 98 -15.90 7.90 -9.43
C GLU A 98 -16.05 7.43 -7.98
N LEU A 99 -15.36 6.35 -7.60
CA LEU A 99 -15.40 5.85 -6.24
C LEU A 99 -14.71 6.79 -5.24
N VAL A 100 -13.52 7.32 -5.59
CA VAL A 100 -12.85 8.32 -4.76
C VAL A 100 -13.72 9.56 -4.62
N ALA A 101 -14.32 10.06 -5.71
CA ALA A 101 -15.23 11.20 -5.69
C ALA A 101 -16.44 10.95 -4.79
N ALA A 102 -17.07 9.76 -4.88
CA ALA A 102 -18.20 9.38 -4.03
C ALA A 102 -17.82 9.32 -2.54
N CYS A 103 -16.66 8.75 -2.21
CA CYS A 103 -16.16 8.70 -0.83
C CYS A 103 -15.91 10.10 -0.27
N VAL A 104 -15.24 10.97 -1.04
CA VAL A 104 -14.98 12.36 -0.65
C VAL A 104 -16.28 13.14 -0.43
N ALA A 105 -17.26 13.01 -1.34
CA ALA A 105 -18.54 13.72 -1.24
C ALA A 105 -19.36 13.30 0.00
N ASN A 106 -19.22 12.05 0.43
CA ASN A 106 -19.99 11.50 1.54
C ASN A 106 -19.26 11.47 2.89
N GLY A 107 -18.03 11.99 2.99
CA GLY A 107 -17.23 11.90 4.20
C GLY A 107 -16.93 10.44 4.60
N THR A 108 -16.83 9.56 3.60
CA THR A 108 -16.58 8.14 3.77
C THR A 108 -15.09 7.88 3.57
N ASP A 109 -14.47 7.16 4.48
CA ASP A 109 -13.07 6.77 4.36
C ASP A 109 -12.90 5.76 3.20
N TYR A 110 -11.71 5.78 2.61
CA TYR A 110 -11.35 4.95 1.46
C TYR A 110 -9.98 4.34 1.67
N THR A 111 -9.81 3.08 1.31
CA THR A 111 -8.49 2.45 1.24
C THR A 111 -8.39 1.48 0.06
N ASP A 112 -7.20 1.41 -0.55
CA ASP A 112 -6.93 0.63 -1.76
C ASP A 112 -5.54 -0.01 -1.77
N LEU A 113 -5.22 -0.66 -2.90
CA LEU A 113 -3.93 -1.30 -3.19
C LEU A 113 -3.23 -0.61 -4.38
N CYS A 114 -3.42 0.70 -4.53
CA CYS A 114 -2.96 1.43 -5.71
C CYS A 114 -1.44 1.57 -5.76
N GLY A 115 -0.84 1.13 -6.87
CA GLY A 115 0.56 1.35 -7.23
C GLY A 115 0.73 2.24 -8.47
N GLU A 116 -0.23 3.17 -8.75
CA GLU A 116 -0.30 4.00 -9.96
C GLU A 116 -0.03 5.48 -9.62
N PRO A 117 1.25 5.90 -9.44
CA PRO A 117 1.59 7.19 -8.84
C PRO A 117 1.10 8.41 -9.64
N ALA A 118 0.97 8.32 -10.95
CA ALA A 118 0.43 9.41 -11.75
C ALA A 118 -1.07 9.62 -11.48
N TRP A 119 -1.84 8.54 -11.37
CA TRP A 119 -3.26 8.62 -10.99
C TRP A 119 -3.42 9.11 -9.55
N MET A 120 -2.62 8.59 -8.62
CA MET A 120 -2.63 9.06 -7.23
C MET A 120 -2.35 10.56 -7.14
N ARG A 121 -1.36 11.07 -7.90
CA ARG A 121 -1.07 12.51 -7.94
C ARG A 121 -2.27 13.32 -8.43
N HIS A 122 -2.93 12.89 -9.49
CA HIS A 122 -4.14 13.57 -9.98
C HIS A 122 -5.25 13.57 -8.91
N LYS A 123 -5.46 12.46 -8.21
CA LYS A 123 -6.47 12.40 -7.13
C LYS A 123 -6.09 13.25 -5.91
N ILE A 124 -4.79 13.39 -5.59
CA ILE A 124 -4.31 14.32 -4.57
C ILE A 124 -4.65 15.76 -4.96
N ASP A 125 -4.30 16.16 -6.19
CA ASP A 125 -4.53 17.53 -6.66
C ASP A 125 -6.04 17.86 -6.76
N GLU A 126 -6.86 16.90 -7.16
CA GLU A 126 -8.30 17.06 -7.37
C GLU A 126 -9.09 17.05 -6.04
N HIS A 127 -8.74 16.17 -5.12
CA HIS A 127 -9.62 15.85 -3.98
C HIS A 127 -9.08 16.25 -2.61
N TYR A 128 -7.80 16.65 -2.46
CA TYR A 128 -7.23 16.89 -1.14
C TYR A 128 -8.01 17.89 -0.30
N ALA A 129 -8.37 19.04 -0.88
CA ALA A 129 -9.10 20.09 -0.17
C ALA A 129 -10.53 19.65 0.20
N ALA A 130 -11.24 18.98 -0.73
CA ALA A 130 -12.59 18.49 -0.50
C ALA A 130 -12.62 17.36 0.53
N ALA A 131 -11.67 16.42 0.48
CA ALA A 131 -11.52 15.36 1.46
C ALA A 131 -11.23 15.91 2.86
N LYS A 132 -10.37 16.94 2.95
CA LYS A 132 -10.12 17.64 4.21
C LYS A 132 -11.38 18.31 4.77
N ALA A 133 -12.18 18.90 3.92
CA ALA A 133 -13.43 19.57 4.32
C ALA A 133 -14.54 18.60 4.73
N SER A 134 -14.69 17.47 4.03
CA SER A 134 -15.70 16.46 4.34
C SER A 134 -15.32 15.53 5.49
N GLY A 135 -14.04 15.53 5.88
CA GLY A 135 -13.50 14.60 6.87
C GLY A 135 -13.12 13.21 6.33
N ALA A 136 -13.34 12.95 5.02
CA ALA A 136 -12.96 11.68 4.39
C ALA A 136 -11.44 11.48 4.38
N ARG A 137 -10.97 10.30 4.82
CA ARG A 137 -9.58 9.89 4.72
C ARG A 137 -9.42 8.96 3.52
N ILE A 138 -8.74 9.45 2.48
CA ILE A 138 -8.47 8.69 1.26
C ILE A 138 -7.05 8.12 1.40
N VAL A 139 -6.94 6.84 1.76
CA VAL A 139 -5.69 6.14 2.07
C VAL A 139 -5.31 5.23 0.93
N PHE A 140 -4.34 5.61 0.12
CA PHE A 140 -3.83 4.81 -0.98
C PHE A 140 -2.75 3.82 -0.52
N SER A 141 -2.53 2.77 -1.34
CA SER A 141 -1.38 1.85 -1.20
C SER A 141 -1.33 1.11 0.14
N ALA A 142 -2.46 0.54 0.58
CA ALA A 142 -2.59 -0.16 1.85
C ALA A 142 -2.28 -1.68 1.75
N GLY A 143 -1.37 -2.08 0.88
CA GLY A 143 -0.87 -3.44 0.72
C GLY A 143 0.64 -3.53 0.89
N PHE A 144 1.25 -4.57 0.34
CA PHE A 144 2.71 -4.75 0.36
C PHE A 144 3.43 -3.55 -0.30
N ASP A 145 2.87 -3.01 -1.34
CA ASP A 145 3.19 -1.69 -1.82
C ASP A 145 2.10 -0.73 -1.28
N SER A 146 2.38 0.06 -0.17
CA SER A 146 3.71 0.33 0.39
C SER A 146 3.79 0.12 1.91
N ILE A 147 2.85 -0.57 2.57
CA ILE A 147 2.76 -0.63 4.04
C ILE A 147 4.08 -1.03 4.72
N PRO A 148 4.76 -2.15 4.37
CA PRO A 148 5.98 -2.55 5.08
C PRO A 148 7.11 -1.53 4.97
N PHE A 149 7.12 -0.74 3.91
CA PHE A 149 8.14 0.27 3.65
C PHE A 149 7.82 1.60 4.33
N ASP A 150 6.61 2.09 4.19
CA ASP A 150 6.13 3.34 4.81
C ASP A 150 6.17 3.24 6.34
N LEU A 151 5.59 2.18 6.90
CA LEU A 151 5.60 1.94 8.33
C LEU A 151 6.97 1.48 8.85
N GLY A 152 7.75 0.77 8.04
CA GLY A 152 9.11 0.37 8.40
C GLY A 152 10.04 1.55 8.59
N VAL A 153 9.98 2.55 7.69
CA VAL A 153 10.70 3.81 7.87
C VAL A 153 10.16 4.57 9.08
N SER A 154 8.84 4.67 9.25
CA SER A 154 8.24 5.35 10.41
C SER A 154 8.68 4.70 11.73
N PHE A 155 8.71 3.37 11.80
CA PHE A 155 9.19 2.61 12.96
C PHE A 155 10.66 2.87 13.23
N LEU A 156 11.54 2.73 12.21
CA LEU A 156 12.96 3.01 12.34
C LEU A 156 13.20 4.44 12.85
N GLN A 157 12.51 5.42 12.32
CA GLN A 157 12.67 6.83 12.70
C GLN A 157 12.22 7.09 14.15
N THR A 158 11.14 6.43 14.59
CA THR A 158 10.71 6.47 16.00
C THR A 158 11.80 5.91 16.92
N GLU A 159 12.36 4.77 16.58
CA GLU A 159 13.44 4.13 17.37
C GLU A 159 14.77 4.92 17.27
N ALA A 160 15.04 5.56 16.13
CA ALA A 160 16.18 6.45 15.95
C ALA A 160 16.13 7.65 16.91
N VAL A 161 14.97 8.28 17.03
CA VAL A 161 14.78 9.39 18.01
C VAL A 161 14.96 8.91 19.44
N LYS A 162 14.43 7.73 19.80
CA LYS A 162 14.61 7.15 21.14
C LYS A 162 16.09 6.86 21.45
N LYS A 163 16.81 6.29 20.49
CA LYS A 163 18.22 5.85 20.68
C LYS A 163 19.23 6.98 20.56
N HIS A 164 19.01 7.90 19.61
CA HIS A 164 20.01 8.90 19.21
C HIS A 164 19.55 10.35 19.42
N GLY A 165 18.30 10.60 19.84
CA GLY A 165 17.75 11.93 20.09
C GLY A 165 17.33 12.69 18.82
N SER A 166 17.51 12.11 17.63
CA SER A 166 17.12 12.70 16.35
C SER A 166 16.79 11.63 15.31
N PRO A 167 15.96 11.93 14.30
CA PRO A 167 15.71 11.02 13.19
C PRO A 167 16.99 10.82 12.36
N ALA A 168 17.07 9.70 11.65
CA ALA A 168 18.14 9.43 10.72
C ALA A 168 17.90 10.17 9.39
N PRO A 169 18.80 11.08 8.95
CA PRO A 169 18.60 11.86 7.72
C PRO A 169 18.69 11.02 6.44
N ARG A 170 19.30 9.83 6.53
CA ARG A 170 19.44 8.86 5.45
C ARG A 170 18.91 7.50 5.89
N VAL A 171 17.98 6.92 5.14
CA VAL A 171 17.50 5.55 5.36
C VAL A 171 17.60 4.75 4.06
N LYS A 172 18.10 3.53 4.16
CA LYS A 172 18.15 2.54 3.08
C LYS A 172 17.15 1.43 3.38
N GLY A 173 16.20 1.16 2.48
CA GLY A 173 15.35 -0.04 2.49
C GLY A 173 16.01 -1.15 1.68
N ARG A 174 16.19 -2.32 2.27
CA ARG A 174 16.88 -3.45 1.62
C ARG A 174 16.06 -4.73 1.78
N VAL A 175 15.46 -5.20 0.69
CA VAL A 175 14.73 -6.47 0.68
C VAL A 175 15.77 -7.59 0.72
N ARG A 176 15.91 -8.25 1.86
CA ARG A 176 16.87 -9.34 2.07
C ARG A 176 16.41 -10.64 1.44
N LYS A 177 15.14 -10.96 1.61
CA LYS A 177 14.50 -12.16 1.08
C LYS A 177 13.01 -11.91 0.87
N MET A 178 12.47 -12.48 -0.18
CA MET A 178 11.03 -12.55 -0.37
C MET A 178 10.66 -13.74 -1.25
N GLN A 179 9.50 -14.30 -0.99
CA GLN A 179 8.88 -15.34 -1.80
C GLN A 179 7.40 -15.02 -2.00
N GLY A 180 6.98 -14.91 -3.24
CA GLY A 180 5.61 -14.61 -3.61
C GLY A 180 5.46 -14.42 -5.11
N GLY A 181 4.22 -14.32 -5.56
CA GLY A 181 3.87 -14.19 -6.97
C GLY A 181 3.16 -12.88 -7.30
N ALA A 182 3.00 -12.60 -8.59
CA ALA A 182 2.15 -11.53 -9.11
C ALA A 182 0.75 -12.05 -9.44
N SER A 183 -0.24 -11.16 -9.58
CA SER A 183 -1.55 -11.47 -10.15
C SER A 183 -1.79 -10.76 -11.47
N GLY A 184 -2.84 -11.18 -12.17
CA GLY A 184 -3.32 -10.51 -13.37
C GLY A 184 -3.69 -9.05 -13.15
N GLY A 185 -4.12 -8.66 -11.94
CA GLY A 185 -4.42 -7.27 -11.57
C GLY A 185 -3.19 -6.37 -11.56
N THR A 186 -2.10 -6.82 -10.94
CA THR A 186 -0.82 -6.09 -10.92
C THR A 186 -0.28 -5.84 -12.32
N ILE A 187 -0.33 -6.88 -13.17
CA ILE A 187 0.13 -6.80 -14.56
C ILE A 187 -0.75 -5.83 -15.36
N ALA A 188 -2.06 -5.84 -15.15
CA ALA A 188 -2.99 -4.94 -15.82
C ALA A 188 -2.71 -3.47 -15.45
N SER A 189 -2.53 -3.15 -14.15
CA SER A 189 -2.21 -1.78 -13.69
C SER A 189 -0.90 -1.25 -14.29
N LEU A 190 0.15 -2.07 -14.34
CA LEU A 190 1.41 -1.68 -14.97
C LEU A 190 1.23 -1.43 -16.47
N THR A 191 0.54 -2.33 -17.16
CA THR A 191 0.28 -2.21 -18.60
C THR A 191 -0.46 -0.90 -18.91
N GLU A 192 -1.49 -0.56 -18.14
CA GLU A 192 -2.22 0.68 -18.34
C GLU A 192 -1.37 1.92 -18.00
N THR A 193 -0.51 1.85 -16.98
CA THR A 193 0.43 2.94 -16.65
C THR A 193 1.40 3.18 -17.80
N MET A 194 1.95 2.13 -18.40
CA MET A 194 2.85 2.25 -19.56
C MET A 194 2.13 2.81 -20.79
N LYS A 195 0.90 2.37 -21.07
CA LYS A 195 0.07 2.93 -22.15
C LYS A 195 -0.24 4.42 -21.92
N ALA A 196 -0.56 4.81 -20.68
CA ALA A 196 -0.81 6.20 -20.33
C ALA A 196 0.46 7.06 -20.52
N ALA A 197 1.61 6.59 -20.06
CA ALA A 197 2.90 7.28 -20.25
C ALA A 197 3.29 7.45 -21.71
N ALA A 198 3.00 6.46 -22.57
CA ALA A 198 3.23 6.55 -24.00
C ALA A 198 2.36 7.60 -24.69
N LYS A 199 1.13 7.81 -24.19
CA LYS A 199 0.20 8.83 -24.70
C LYS A 199 0.45 10.23 -24.14
N ASN A 200 0.94 10.32 -22.91
CA ASN A 200 1.17 11.59 -22.23
C ASN A 200 2.57 11.62 -21.59
N PRO A 201 3.56 12.27 -22.22
CA PRO A 201 4.93 12.35 -21.70
C PRO A 201 5.06 13.01 -20.33
N SER A 202 4.10 13.83 -19.87
CA SER A 202 4.13 14.44 -18.54
C SER A 202 4.07 13.39 -17.42
N ILE A 203 3.45 12.23 -17.69
CA ILE A 203 3.41 11.09 -16.78
C ILE A 203 4.81 10.56 -16.50
N ILE A 204 5.71 10.59 -17.50
CA ILE A 204 7.10 10.13 -17.33
C ILE A 204 7.80 10.96 -16.26
N GLY A 205 7.56 12.27 -16.21
CA GLY A 205 8.07 13.15 -15.15
C GLY A 205 7.60 12.72 -13.76
N LEU A 206 6.31 12.43 -13.61
CA LEU A 206 5.73 11.94 -12.34
C LEU A 206 6.29 10.55 -11.96
N LEU A 207 6.48 9.66 -12.91
CA LEU A 207 7.06 8.34 -12.64
C LEU A 207 8.51 8.45 -12.15
N LYS A 208 9.30 9.39 -12.67
CA LYS A 208 10.72 9.59 -12.32
C LYS A 208 10.91 10.36 -11.02
N SER A 209 10.02 11.29 -10.65
CA SER A 209 10.18 12.10 -9.45
C SER A 209 9.87 11.30 -8.18
N SER A 210 10.79 11.25 -7.24
CA SER A 210 10.57 10.70 -5.89
C SER A 210 9.55 11.52 -5.09
N PHE A 211 9.35 12.78 -5.46
CA PHE A 211 8.44 13.74 -4.83
C PHE A 211 7.12 13.94 -5.62
N ALA A 212 6.78 13.03 -6.54
CA ALA A 212 5.56 13.14 -7.34
C ALA A 212 4.28 13.25 -6.48
N LEU A 213 4.25 12.66 -5.29
CA LEU A 213 3.09 12.67 -4.40
C LEU A 213 3.12 13.77 -3.33
N THR A 214 4.08 14.72 -3.41
CA THR A 214 4.22 15.84 -2.47
C THR A 214 4.04 17.20 -3.18
N PRO A 215 2.79 17.56 -3.60
CA PRO A 215 2.56 18.78 -4.36
C PRO A 215 3.07 20.01 -3.59
N GLY A 216 3.86 20.87 -4.27
CA GLY A 216 4.45 22.07 -3.68
C GLY A 216 5.72 21.84 -2.88
N PHE A 217 6.21 20.60 -2.78
CA PHE A 217 7.48 20.30 -2.13
C PHE A 217 8.35 19.39 -3.02
N GLU A 218 9.62 19.74 -3.13
CA GLU A 218 10.66 18.92 -3.75
C GLU A 218 11.89 18.95 -2.82
N GLY A 219 12.31 17.78 -2.38
CA GLY A 219 13.47 17.60 -1.51
C GLY A 219 14.78 17.42 -2.28
N PRO A 220 15.85 16.96 -1.61
CA PRO A 220 17.14 16.72 -2.23
C PRO A 220 17.08 15.59 -3.27
N SER A 221 18.11 15.52 -4.12
CA SER A 221 18.28 14.42 -5.06
C SER A 221 18.28 13.08 -4.33
N GLN A 222 17.53 12.13 -4.85
CA GLN A 222 17.38 10.78 -4.30
C GLN A 222 18.21 9.77 -5.11
N PRO A 223 18.81 8.74 -4.48
CA PRO A 223 19.43 7.63 -5.19
C PRO A 223 18.41 6.97 -6.11
N SER A 224 18.84 6.60 -7.32
CA SER A 224 17.90 6.04 -8.31
C SER A 224 17.42 4.63 -7.97
N GLY A 225 18.25 3.84 -7.27
CA GLY A 225 17.99 2.42 -6.99
C GLY A 225 17.89 1.53 -8.24
N LEU A 226 18.23 2.04 -9.43
CA LEU A 226 18.05 1.35 -10.72
C LEU A 226 19.32 0.66 -11.22
N ILE A 227 20.46 0.96 -10.62
CA ILE A 227 21.77 0.43 -11.05
C ILE A 227 22.27 -0.53 -9.97
N PRO A 228 22.64 -1.77 -10.33
CA PRO A 228 23.26 -2.70 -9.38
C PRO A 228 24.53 -2.11 -8.75
N GLU A 229 24.62 -2.21 -7.44
CA GLU A 229 25.76 -1.69 -6.68
C GLU A 229 26.13 -2.62 -5.51
N TYR A 230 27.37 -2.54 -5.04
CA TYR A 230 27.75 -3.19 -3.79
C TYR A 230 27.37 -2.29 -2.62
N ASP A 231 26.43 -2.73 -1.79
CA ASP A 231 26.03 -2.03 -0.59
C ASP A 231 26.94 -2.44 0.58
N SER A 232 27.90 -1.57 0.92
CA SER A 232 28.87 -1.83 1.99
C SER A 232 28.21 -1.93 3.37
N ASP A 233 27.09 -1.24 3.60
CA ASP A 233 26.40 -1.24 4.88
C ASP A 233 25.60 -2.54 5.08
N ALA A 234 25.06 -3.08 3.98
CA ALA A 234 24.40 -4.38 3.98
C ALA A 234 25.38 -5.55 3.76
N GLY A 235 26.61 -5.28 3.31
CA GLY A 235 27.64 -6.29 3.05
C GLY A 235 27.33 -7.20 1.86
N ALA A 236 26.56 -6.77 0.88
CA ALA A 236 26.09 -7.57 -0.25
C ALA A 236 25.87 -6.72 -1.51
N TRP A 237 25.73 -7.36 -2.67
CA TRP A 237 25.27 -6.69 -3.88
C TRP A 237 23.79 -6.40 -3.79
N ALA A 238 23.39 -5.24 -4.29
CA ALA A 238 22.02 -4.77 -4.36
C ALA A 238 21.57 -4.60 -5.82
N ALA A 239 20.36 -5.02 -6.09
CA ALA A 239 19.69 -4.95 -7.40
C ALA A 239 18.47 -4.01 -7.32
N PRO A 240 17.97 -3.49 -8.44
CA PRO A 240 16.71 -2.77 -8.47
C PRO A 240 15.56 -3.56 -7.85
N PHE A 241 14.73 -2.87 -7.08
CA PHE A 241 13.50 -3.44 -6.53
C PHE A 241 12.28 -2.91 -7.26
N VAL A 242 11.46 -3.81 -7.80
CA VAL A 242 10.35 -3.45 -8.70
C VAL A 242 9.31 -2.52 -8.06
N MET A 243 9.10 -2.59 -6.73
CA MET A 243 8.14 -1.74 -6.03
C MET A 243 8.73 -0.43 -5.49
N ALA A 244 10.06 -0.23 -5.56
CA ALA A 244 10.71 1.00 -5.12
C ALA A 244 10.11 2.28 -5.73
N PRO A 245 9.72 2.30 -7.03
CA PRO A 245 9.13 3.51 -7.63
C PRO A 245 7.84 4.01 -6.98
N ILE A 246 7.02 3.15 -6.38
CA ILE A 246 5.82 3.59 -5.65
C ILE A 246 6.11 3.75 -4.16
N ASN A 247 6.85 2.85 -3.55
CA ASN A 247 7.12 2.87 -2.12
C ASN A 247 7.87 4.14 -1.70
N THR A 248 8.94 4.51 -2.42
CA THR A 248 9.72 5.72 -2.12
C THR A 248 8.87 6.99 -2.13
N LYS A 249 7.93 7.09 -3.07
CA LYS A 249 6.99 8.22 -3.15
C LYS A 249 6.03 8.27 -1.96
N ASN A 250 5.53 7.11 -1.52
CA ASN A 250 4.68 7.04 -0.34
C ASN A 250 5.43 7.39 0.95
N VAL A 251 6.67 6.94 1.12
CA VAL A 251 7.53 7.30 2.25
C VAL A 251 7.77 8.81 2.30
N HIS A 252 8.14 9.43 1.17
CA HIS A 252 8.30 10.89 1.11
C HIS A 252 6.97 11.64 1.36
N ARG A 253 5.85 11.09 0.87
CA ARG A 253 4.53 11.67 1.16
C ARG A 253 4.17 11.60 2.63
N THR A 254 4.46 10.49 3.31
CA THR A 254 4.27 10.37 4.77
C THR A 254 5.06 11.43 5.52
N ASN A 255 6.35 11.58 5.22
CA ASN A 255 7.18 12.65 5.81
C ASN A 255 6.60 14.04 5.55
N PHE A 256 6.17 14.34 4.32
CA PHE A 256 5.54 15.60 3.93
C PHE A 256 4.25 15.87 4.71
N LEU A 257 3.33 14.91 4.77
CA LEU A 257 2.04 15.07 5.43
C LEU A 257 2.15 15.25 6.95
N LEU A 258 3.17 14.67 7.56
CA LEU A 258 3.47 14.81 8.99
C LEU A 258 4.26 16.11 9.33
N GLY A 259 4.54 16.96 8.35
CA GLY A 259 5.29 18.21 8.54
C GLY A 259 6.80 18.03 8.60
N HIS A 260 7.32 17.02 7.94
CA HIS A 260 8.74 16.67 7.81
C HIS A 260 9.43 16.29 9.13
N PRO A 261 8.89 15.35 9.93
CA PRO A 261 9.53 14.94 11.19
C PRO A 261 10.90 14.29 10.97
N TRP A 262 11.20 13.82 9.76
CA TRP A 262 12.49 13.21 9.38
C TRP A 262 13.44 14.19 8.68
N GLY A 263 13.05 15.48 8.57
CA GLY A 263 13.75 16.54 7.85
C GLY A 263 13.23 16.74 6.42
N GLN A 264 13.42 17.95 5.91
CA GLN A 264 13.16 18.27 4.49
C GLN A 264 14.28 17.75 3.58
N ASP A 265 15.44 17.48 4.15
CA ASP A 265 16.63 16.92 3.51
C ASP A 265 16.72 15.39 3.59
N PHE A 266 15.65 14.73 4.04
CA PHE A 266 15.56 13.29 4.17
C PHE A 266 15.82 12.55 2.85
N VAL A 267 16.72 11.57 2.89
CA VAL A 267 17.10 10.75 1.74
C VAL A 267 16.71 9.29 1.97
N TYR A 268 16.01 8.70 0.99
CA TYR A 268 15.52 7.33 1.06
C TYR A 268 15.62 6.62 -0.30
N ASP A 269 16.03 5.35 -0.32
CA ASP A 269 15.97 4.46 -1.48
C ASP A 269 15.71 3.01 -1.07
N GLU A 270 15.28 2.21 -2.04
CA GLU A 270 15.01 0.78 -1.87
C GLU A 270 15.70 -0.04 -2.93
N MET A 271 16.30 -1.15 -2.51
CA MET A 271 16.89 -2.15 -3.40
C MET A 271 16.71 -3.57 -2.84
N MET A 272 16.85 -4.57 -3.69
CA MET A 272 16.85 -5.98 -3.31
C MET A 272 18.29 -6.47 -3.12
N LEU A 273 18.59 -7.11 -2.00
CA LEU A 273 19.89 -7.71 -1.78
C LEU A 273 20.02 -9.05 -2.53
N THR A 274 21.20 -9.28 -3.04
CA THR A 274 21.63 -10.58 -3.55
C THR A 274 22.67 -11.21 -2.59
N THR A 275 23.79 -11.65 -3.06
CA THR A 275 24.86 -12.19 -2.19
C THR A 275 26.18 -11.45 -2.39
N ILE A 276 27.24 -11.92 -1.77
CA ILE A 276 28.59 -11.35 -1.87
C ILE A 276 29.34 -11.82 -3.13
N GLY A 277 30.42 -11.13 -3.47
CA GLY A 277 31.37 -11.52 -4.53
C GLY A 277 30.78 -11.48 -5.94
N ASP A 278 31.45 -12.14 -6.88
CA ASP A 278 31.07 -12.13 -8.30
C ASP A 278 29.69 -12.77 -8.57
N VAL A 279 29.31 -13.75 -7.76
CA VAL A 279 28.00 -14.39 -7.85
C VAL A 279 26.90 -13.37 -7.52
N GLY A 280 27.07 -12.61 -6.44
CA GLY A 280 26.12 -11.56 -6.05
C GLY A 280 26.01 -10.48 -7.11
N LYS A 281 27.13 -10.05 -7.68
CA LYS A 281 27.19 -9.09 -8.79
C LYS A 281 26.40 -9.58 -10.00
N ALA A 282 26.68 -10.80 -10.44
CA ALA A 282 26.02 -11.41 -11.61
C ALA A 282 24.50 -11.55 -11.37
N MET A 283 24.07 -11.92 -10.16
CA MET A 283 22.65 -11.97 -9.80
C MET A 283 22.00 -10.58 -9.85
N ALA A 284 22.64 -9.55 -9.29
CA ALA A 284 22.13 -8.18 -9.29
C ALA A 284 22.01 -7.62 -10.70
N GLU A 285 23.01 -7.84 -11.56
CA GLU A 285 23.00 -7.47 -12.96
C GLU A 285 21.92 -8.24 -13.76
N GLY A 286 21.68 -9.51 -13.41
CA GLY A 286 20.62 -10.32 -13.98
C GLY A 286 19.25 -9.75 -13.66
N ILE A 287 18.98 -9.45 -12.39
CA ILE A 287 17.71 -8.85 -11.92
C ILE A 287 17.46 -7.51 -12.64
N ALA A 288 18.48 -6.66 -12.77
CA ALA A 288 18.35 -5.36 -13.44
C ALA A 288 17.95 -5.46 -14.94
N LYS A 289 18.21 -6.60 -15.57
CA LYS A 289 17.87 -6.88 -16.98
C LYS A 289 16.55 -7.63 -17.13
N MET A 290 16.01 -8.18 -16.06
CA MET A 290 14.75 -8.93 -16.10
C MET A 290 13.57 -7.99 -16.37
N ASN A 291 12.61 -8.46 -17.15
CA ASN A 291 11.26 -7.92 -17.10
C ASN A 291 10.60 -8.47 -15.82
N PRO A 292 10.32 -7.64 -14.80
CA PRO A 292 9.86 -8.13 -13.50
C PRO A 292 8.50 -8.83 -13.56
N PHE A 293 7.74 -8.60 -14.63
CA PHE A 293 6.43 -9.22 -14.84
C PHE A 293 6.45 -10.31 -15.92
N GLY A 294 7.58 -10.50 -16.59
CA GLY A 294 7.81 -11.54 -17.59
C GLY A 294 6.72 -11.60 -18.67
N ASP A 295 6.57 -12.78 -19.27
CA ASP A 295 5.46 -13.13 -20.16
C ASP A 295 4.29 -13.76 -19.36
N SER A 296 3.98 -13.20 -18.19
CA SER A 296 2.92 -13.75 -17.36
C SER A 296 1.59 -13.77 -18.11
N LYS A 297 0.99 -14.96 -18.22
CA LYS A 297 -0.29 -15.22 -18.87
C LYS A 297 -1.47 -15.17 -17.89
N LEU A 298 -1.25 -14.71 -16.66
CA LEU A 298 -2.30 -14.64 -15.64
C LEU A 298 -3.42 -13.70 -16.08
N LYS A 299 -4.64 -14.19 -16.00
CA LYS A 299 -5.86 -13.43 -16.30
C LYS A 299 -6.34 -12.68 -15.05
N PRO A 300 -7.15 -11.61 -15.21
CA PRO A 300 -7.86 -11.01 -14.09
C PRO A 300 -8.64 -12.08 -13.29
N GLY A 301 -8.46 -12.10 -11.97
CA GLY A 301 -9.04 -13.11 -11.08
C GLY A 301 -8.16 -14.34 -10.80
N GLU A 302 -7.02 -14.46 -11.47
CA GLU A 302 -6.02 -15.48 -11.21
C GLU A 302 -4.87 -14.94 -10.38
N GLY A 303 -4.25 -15.79 -9.56
CA GLY A 303 -3.12 -15.46 -8.69
C GLY A 303 -2.55 -16.70 -8.00
N PRO A 304 -1.63 -16.55 -7.05
CA PRO A 304 -0.99 -17.66 -6.35
C PRO A 304 -1.96 -18.63 -5.70
N THR A 305 -1.59 -19.90 -5.68
CA THR A 305 -2.34 -20.95 -4.97
C THR A 305 -2.36 -20.71 -3.46
N PRO A 306 -3.27 -21.33 -2.69
CA PRO A 306 -3.25 -21.26 -1.23
C PRO A 306 -1.90 -21.65 -0.65
N GLU A 307 -1.29 -22.73 -1.13
CA GLU A 307 0.01 -23.21 -0.67
C GLU A 307 1.13 -22.19 -0.94
N GLU A 308 1.18 -21.57 -2.12
CA GLU A 308 2.14 -20.52 -2.44
C GLU A 308 1.96 -19.29 -1.55
N ARG A 309 0.73 -18.91 -1.21
CA ARG A 309 0.47 -17.80 -0.28
C ARG A 309 0.88 -18.11 1.15
N GLU A 310 0.64 -19.34 1.61
CA GLU A 310 1.00 -19.77 2.97
C GLU A 310 2.50 -19.95 3.17
N ASN A 311 3.21 -20.43 2.14
CA ASN A 311 4.65 -20.62 2.17
C ASN A 311 5.45 -19.38 1.77
N GLY A 312 4.77 -18.31 1.38
CA GLY A 312 5.39 -17.04 1.06
C GLY A 312 5.88 -16.32 2.31
N PHE A 313 6.83 -15.42 2.14
CA PHE A 313 7.38 -14.57 3.21
C PHE A 313 8.13 -13.38 2.63
N TYR A 314 8.46 -12.42 3.48
CA TYR A 314 9.41 -11.34 3.17
C TYR A 314 10.18 -10.90 4.41
N ASP A 315 11.36 -10.37 4.16
CA ASP A 315 12.28 -9.82 5.17
C ASP A 315 12.94 -8.56 4.60
N ILE A 316 12.64 -7.40 5.18
CA ILE A 316 13.10 -6.10 4.74
C ILE A 316 13.94 -5.50 5.85
N LEU A 317 15.19 -5.14 5.54
CA LEU A 317 16.10 -4.41 6.41
C LEU A 317 16.01 -2.92 6.13
N PHE A 318 15.95 -2.12 7.17
CA PHE A 318 16.11 -0.67 7.11
C PHE A 318 17.38 -0.26 7.84
N ILE A 319 18.22 0.57 7.20
CA ILE A 319 19.48 1.07 7.74
C ILE A 319 19.38 2.60 7.80
N GLY A 320 19.30 3.14 9.01
CA GLY A 320 19.30 4.58 9.28
C GLY A 320 20.72 5.04 9.57
N GLN A 321 21.20 6.04 8.83
CA GLN A 321 22.58 6.53 8.87
C GLN A 321 22.64 8.01 9.26
N TYR A 322 23.68 8.36 10.00
CA TYR A 322 23.99 9.69 10.44
C TYR A 322 25.35 10.16 9.90
N PRO A 323 25.54 11.48 9.67
CA PRO A 323 26.82 12.00 9.16
C PRO A 323 28.03 11.76 10.08
N ASP A 324 27.79 11.54 11.37
CA ASP A 324 28.82 11.27 12.38
C ASP A 324 29.17 9.76 12.50
N GLY A 325 28.64 8.92 11.62
CA GLY A 325 28.91 7.48 11.60
C GLY A 325 28.02 6.63 12.52
N ARG A 326 27.09 7.24 13.28
CA ARG A 326 26.07 6.47 14.00
C ARG A 326 25.15 5.78 13.03
N GLU A 327 24.62 4.63 13.45
CA GLU A 327 23.69 3.82 12.66
C GLU A 327 22.61 3.23 13.56
N ILE A 328 21.43 3.00 12.98
CA ILE A 328 20.35 2.20 13.56
C ILE A 328 19.81 1.26 12.49
N ARG A 329 19.51 0.04 12.88
CA ARG A 329 18.92 -0.98 12.01
C ARG A 329 17.56 -1.40 12.54
N ALA A 330 16.63 -1.62 11.62
CA ALA A 330 15.33 -2.21 11.92
C ALA A 330 14.93 -3.17 10.81
N SER A 331 14.02 -4.09 11.11
CA SER A 331 13.46 -4.98 10.09
C SER A 331 11.94 -5.02 10.15
N VAL A 332 11.36 -5.27 8.98
CA VAL A 332 9.96 -5.66 8.82
C VAL A 332 9.90 -7.01 8.13
N LYS A 333 9.22 -7.97 8.77
CA LYS A 333 9.05 -9.32 8.24
C LYS A 333 7.57 -9.66 8.16
N GLY A 334 7.21 -10.46 7.16
CA GLY A 334 5.87 -11.02 7.01
C GLY A 334 5.91 -12.52 6.78
N ASP A 335 4.92 -13.23 7.32
CA ASP A 335 4.81 -14.69 7.38
C ASP A 335 3.98 -15.29 6.24
N ARG A 336 3.64 -14.50 5.23
CA ARG A 336 2.86 -14.88 4.04
C ARG A 336 3.45 -14.24 2.80
N ASP A 337 3.03 -14.72 1.62
CA ASP A 337 3.43 -14.09 0.37
C ASP A 337 3.09 -12.59 0.38
N PRO A 338 4.00 -11.73 -0.09
CA PRO A 338 3.81 -10.28 -0.04
C PRO A 338 2.61 -9.82 -0.87
N GLY A 339 2.42 -10.42 -2.03
CA GLY A 339 1.49 -9.93 -3.03
C GLY A 339 0.02 -10.06 -2.64
N TYR A 340 -0.36 -11.13 -1.93
CA TYR A 340 -1.77 -11.42 -1.68
C TYR A 340 -2.06 -11.94 -0.28
N GLY A 341 -1.32 -12.92 0.23
CA GLY A 341 -1.54 -13.49 1.54
C GLY A 341 -1.33 -12.46 2.65
N SER A 342 -0.27 -11.67 2.56
CA SER A 342 -0.01 -10.57 3.49
C SER A 342 -0.82 -9.32 3.13
N THR A 343 -0.91 -8.96 1.85
CA THR A 343 -1.62 -7.77 1.36
C THR A 343 -3.10 -7.77 1.73
N SER A 344 -3.80 -8.91 1.60
CA SER A 344 -5.22 -9.00 1.97
C SER A 344 -5.47 -8.71 3.45
N LYS A 345 -4.56 -9.16 4.32
CA LYS A 345 -4.61 -8.85 5.76
C LYS A 345 -4.26 -7.39 6.03
N MET A 346 -3.21 -6.85 5.38
CA MET A 346 -2.79 -5.46 5.57
C MET A 346 -3.90 -4.46 5.23
N ILE A 347 -4.56 -4.61 4.09
CA ILE A 347 -5.64 -3.70 3.71
C ILE A 347 -6.88 -3.87 4.60
N ALA A 348 -7.22 -5.09 5.01
CA ALA A 348 -8.31 -5.34 5.95
C ALA A 348 -8.05 -4.65 7.31
N GLU A 349 -6.84 -4.84 7.88
CA GLU A 349 -6.45 -4.21 9.13
C GLU A 349 -6.35 -2.68 9.02
N THR A 350 -5.99 -2.15 7.85
CA THR A 350 -6.04 -0.71 7.58
C THR A 350 -7.47 -0.18 7.63
N ALA A 351 -8.41 -0.88 6.99
CA ALA A 351 -9.83 -0.49 7.02
C ALA A 351 -10.41 -0.58 8.45
N ILE A 352 -10.07 -1.61 9.21
CA ILE A 352 -10.48 -1.74 10.61
C ILE A 352 -9.89 -0.61 11.45
N ALA A 353 -8.59 -0.32 11.29
CA ALA A 353 -7.93 0.78 11.98
C ALA A 353 -8.56 2.15 11.67
N LEU A 354 -9.00 2.38 10.45
CA LEU A 354 -9.75 3.58 10.06
C LEU A 354 -11.10 3.67 10.77
N CYS A 355 -11.82 2.56 10.94
CA CYS A 355 -13.07 2.54 11.69
C CYS A 355 -12.89 2.88 13.19
N GLU A 356 -11.79 2.42 13.78
CA GLU A 356 -11.54 2.54 15.24
C GLU A 356 -10.88 3.87 15.62
N ASN A 357 -10.20 4.52 14.68
CA ASN A 357 -9.40 5.70 14.97
C ASN A 357 -9.88 6.90 14.16
N GLY A 358 -10.18 7.98 14.83
CA GLY A 358 -10.38 9.29 14.19
C GLY A 358 -9.07 9.87 13.68
N GLY A 359 -9.18 10.87 12.80
CA GLY A 359 -8.07 11.62 12.25
C GLY A 359 -8.54 12.70 11.27
N PRO A 360 -7.64 13.58 10.81
CA PRO A 360 -8.00 14.61 9.85
C PRO A 360 -8.31 13.99 8.48
N GLY A 361 -9.34 14.52 7.83
CA GLY A 361 -9.63 14.21 6.42
C GLY A 361 -8.51 14.66 5.48
N GLY A 362 -8.49 14.07 4.30
CA GLY A 362 -7.51 14.38 3.26
C GLY A 362 -7.13 13.15 2.45
N VAL A 363 -6.30 13.34 1.42
CA VAL A 363 -5.70 12.25 0.66
C VAL A 363 -4.35 11.94 1.32
N THR A 364 -4.18 10.75 1.85
CA THR A 364 -3.11 10.42 2.80
C THR A 364 -2.43 9.07 2.49
N THR A 365 -1.48 8.67 3.33
CA THR A 365 -0.81 7.36 3.30
C THR A 365 -1.14 6.59 4.58
N PRO A 366 -0.94 5.27 4.62
CA PRO A 366 -1.12 4.48 5.84
C PRO A 366 -0.30 4.99 7.02
N GLY A 367 0.96 5.37 6.78
CA GLY A 367 1.86 5.91 7.81
C GLY A 367 1.39 7.23 8.38
N ALA A 368 0.96 8.17 7.52
CA ALA A 368 0.49 9.48 7.96
C ALA A 368 -0.91 9.43 8.63
N ALA A 369 -1.79 8.53 8.18
CA ALA A 369 -3.15 8.41 8.72
C ALA A 369 -3.20 7.66 10.06
N LEU A 370 -2.39 6.62 10.22
CA LEU A 370 -2.55 5.62 11.29
C LEU A 370 -1.25 5.36 12.08
N GLY A 371 -0.07 5.40 11.43
CA GLY A 371 1.23 5.26 12.08
C GLY A 371 1.33 4.05 13.02
N ASP A 372 1.75 4.28 14.25
CA ASP A 372 1.97 3.24 15.28
C ASP A 372 0.70 2.40 15.58
N LYS A 373 -0.49 2.97 15.41
CA LYS A 373 -1.75 2.24 15.61
C LYS A 373 -1.90 1.11 14.59
N LEU A 374 -1.52 1.37 13.33
CA LEU A 374 -1.54 0.34 12.31
C LEU A 374 -0.41 -0.67 12.51
N ILE A 375 0.80 -0.25 12.90
CA ILE A 375 1.91 -1.16 13.25
C ILE A 375 1.44 -2.17 14.31
N ALA A 376 0.83 -1.70 15.40
CA ALA A 376 0.33 -2.56 16.48
C ALA A 376 -0.69 -3.60 15.96
N ARG A 377 -1.64 -3.18 15.11
CA ARG A 377 -2.64 -4.09 14.53
C ARG A 377 -2.02 -5.11 13.59
N LEU A 378 -1.09 -4.69 12.73
CA LEU A 378 -0.42 -5.58 11.79
C LEU A 378 0.41 -6.66 12.51
N GLN A 379 1.06 -6.31 13.61
CA GLN A 379 1.76 -7.28 14.45
C GLN A 379 0.80 -8.25 15.16
N ALA A 380 -0.32 -7.73 15.65
CA ALA A 380 -1.28 -8.56 16.38
C ALA A 380 -2.06 -9.53 15.47
N HIS A 381 -2.33 -9.14 14.20
CA HIS A 381 -3.35 -9.81 13.39
C HIS A 381 -2.90 -10.18 11.98
N ALA A 382 -1.93 -9.48 11.39
CA ALA A 382 -1.56 -9.68 9.99
C ALA A 382 -0.28 -10.50 9.78
N GLY A 383 0.38 -10.94 10.87
CA GLY A 383 1.61 -11.73 10.79
C GLY A 383 2.85 -10.92 10.43
N LEU A 384 2.81 -9.59 10.61
CA LEU A 384 4.00 -8.75 10.46
C LEU A 384 4.76 -8.66 11.78
N THR A 385 6.07 -8.46 11.67
CA THR A 385 6.96 -8.17 12.81
C THR A 385 7.79 -6.94 12.48
N PHE A 386 7.80 -5.97 13.38
CA PHE A 386 8.67 -4.80 13.35
C PHE A 386 9.66 -4.90 14.50
N ALA A 387 10.96 -4.87 14.22
CA ALA A 387 11.99 -5.05 15.25
C ALA A 387 13.23 -4.19 14.98
N VAL A 388 13.84 -3.65 16.05
CA VAL A 388 15.20 -3.10 15.98
C VAL A 388 16.17 -4.28 15.90
N GLU A 389 17.16 -4.17 15.03
CA GLU A 389 18.28 -5.14 14.93
C GLU A 389 19.54 -4.56 15.56
N GLU A 390 20.32 -5.40 16.23
CA GLU A 390 21.61 -5.04 16.83
C GLU A 390 22.74 -4.97 15.79
#